data_b149362f2806ddd66fbe352d54fdc4cc
#
_entry.id   b149362f2806ddd66fbe352d54fdc4cc
#
_cell.length_a   1.000
_cell.length_b   1.000
_cell.length_c   1.000
_cell.angle_alpha   90.00
_cell.angle_beta   90.00
_cell.angle_gamma   90.00
#
_symmetry.space_group_name_H-M   'P 1'
#
loop_
_entity.id
_entity.type
_entity.pdbx_description
1 polymer ?
#
loop_
_entity_poly.entity_id
_entity_poly.type
_entity_poly.pdbx_seq_one_letter_code
_entity_poly.pdbx_strand_id
1 'polypeptide(L)'
;MDSEKVIKRDNEYVLHTYNRNPIALEKGHGLYAEGPEGQKYLDFTSGIGVNSLGYCDLTWAEAVSEQAHKLQHTSNLYYTAPCGKLAKKLCTRTGLRKLFFGKSGAEANEGAIKAARKYSFDHYGKGRDVVITLVNSFHGRTIATLTATGQEVFHNYFGPFNEGFVYTTAGDIEGLRELVDRHTCAIML
;
A
#
# COMPACT_ATOMS: atom_id res chain seq x y z
N MET A 1 0.26 -26.55 -16.90
CA MET A 1 1.09 -25.81 -17.90
C MET A 1 2.47 -25.79 -17.30
N ASP A 2 3.54 -26.00 -18.07
CA ASP A 2 4.90 -25.98 -17.52
C ASP A 2 5.39 -24.54 -17.25
N SER A 3 6.38 -24.40 -16.38
CA SER A 3 6.94 -23.11 -15.96
C SER A 3 7.43 -22.27 -17.13
N GLU A 4 8.06 -22.90 -18.14
CA GLU A 4 8.57 -22.18 -19.31
C GLU A 4 7.45 -21.49 -20.09
N LYS A 5 6.32 -22.19 -20.30
CA LYS A 5 5.15 -21.62 -20.98
C LYS A 5 4.48 -20.50 -20.18
N VAL A 6 4.45 -20.61 -18.85
CA VAL A 6 3.93 -19.52 -17.98
C VAL A 6 4.80 -18.29 -18.11
N ILE A 7 6.12 -18.43 -17.94
CA ILE A 7 7.09 -17.34 -18.03
C ILE A 7 7.10 -16.73 -19.43
N LYS A 8 7.10 -17.55 -20.48
CA LYS A 8 7.07 -17.05 -21.86
C LYS A 8 5.83 -16.19 -22.12
N ARG A 9 4.65 -16.65 -21.69
CA ARG A 9 3.41 -15.90 -21.84
C ARG A 9 3.41 -14.60 -21.06
N ASP A 10 3.92 -14.60 -19.81
CA ASP A 10 4.09 -13.37 -19.03
C ASP A 10 5.00 -12.37 -19.74
N ASN A 11 6.16 -12.83 -20.21
CA ASN A 11 7.12 -11.99 -20.94
C ASN A 11 6.55 -11.41 -22.25
N GLU A 12 5.62 -12.11 -22.90
CA GLU A 12 5.02 -11.65 -24.15
C GLU A 12 3.90 -10.62 -23.93
N TYR A 13 3.10 -10.76 -22.86
CA TYR A 13 1.87 -9.97 -22.70
C TYR A 13 1.85 -9.04 -21.48
N VAL A 14 2.77 -9.17 -20.54
CA VAL A 14 2.82 -8.34 -19.32
C VAL A 14 3.97 -7.35 -19.41
N LEU A 15 3.68 -6.07 -19.20
CA LEU A 15 4.71 -5.02 -19.19
C LEU A 15 5.73 -5.28 -18.08
N HIS A 16 7.02 -5.25 -18.45
CA HIS A 16 8.15 -5.53 -17.55
C HIS A 16 8.43 -4.35 -16.61
N THR A 17 7.54 -4.09 -15.67
CA THR A 17 7.72 -3.08 -14.61
C THR A 17 8.41 -3.64 -13.36
N TYR A 18 8.62 -4.94 -13.30
CA TYR A 18 9.30 -5.66 -12.21
C TYR A 18 10.34 -6.63 -12.75
N ASN A 19 11.46 -6.74 -12.06
CA ASN A 19 12.42 -7.81 -12.29
C ASN A 19 11.97 -9.06 -11.52
N ARG A 20 11.26 -9.97 -12.19
CA ARG A 20 10.72 -11.20 -11.59
C ARG A 20 11.79 -12.28 -11.45
N ASN A 21 11.73 -13.03 -10.36
CA ASN A 21 12.48 -14.29 -10.26
C ASN A 21 11.94 -15.27 -11.31
N PRO A 22 12.78 -16.11 -11.95
CA PRO A 22 12.36 -17.05 -12.98
C PRO A 22 11.69 -18.30 -12.37
N ILE A 23 10.68 -18.08 -11.54
CA ILE A 23 9.91 -19.10 -10.84
C ILE A 23 8.44 -18.90 -11.18
N ALA A 24 7.78 -19.93 -11.70
CA ALA A 24 6.33 -19.96 -11.83
C ALA A 24 5.71 -20.63 -10.60
N LEU A 25 4.67 -20.05 -10.03
CA LEU A 25 3.92 -20.61 -8.92
C LEU A 25 2.48 -20.85 -9.38
N GLU A 26 1.89 -21.99 -9.02
CA GLU A 26 0.54 -22.38 -9.44
C GLU A 26 -0.41 -22.63 -8.26
N LYS A 27 0.11 -23.20 -7.17
CA LYS A 27 -0.67 -23.56 -5.98
C LYS A 27 0.03 -23.10 -4.71
N GLY A 28 -0.70 -23.09 -3.62
CA GLY A 28 -0.14 -22.84 -2.30
C GLY A 28 -1.01 -23.43 -1.21
N HIS A 29 -0.38 -23.80 -0.09
CA HIS A 29 -1.06 -24.23 1.13
C HIS A 29 -0.21 -23.89 2.36
N GLY A 30 -0.79 -23.17 3.29
CA GLY A 30 -0.10 -22.71 4.49
C GLY A 30 1.15 -21.89 4.13
N LEU A 31 2.33 -22.38 4.49
CA LEU A 31 3.61 -21.71 4.24
C LEU A 31 4.27 -22.12 2.92
N TYR A 32 3.68 -23.02 2.15
CA TYR A 32 4.30 -23.56 0.95
C TYR A 32 3.60 -23.11 -0.31
N ALA A 33 4.38 -22.70 -1.29
CA ALA A 33 3.95 -22.55 -2.68
C ALA A 33 4.48 -23.70 -3.53
N GLU A 34 3.81 -24.04 -4.62
CA GLU A 34 4.16 -25.12 -5.53
C GLU A 34 4.11 -24.62 -6.96
N GLY A 35 5.15 -24.96 -7.72
CA GLY A 35 5.21 -24.70 -9.15
C GLY A 35 4.44 -25.72 -9.98
N PRO A 36 4.28 -25.49 -11.30
CA PRO A 36 3.54 -26.35 -12.21
C PRO A 36 4.09 -27.79 -12.30
N GLU A 37 5.39 -28.00 -12.09
CA GLU A 37 6.05 -29.30 -12.12
C GLU A 37 6.06 -29.97 -10.73
N GLY A 38 5.38 -29.38 -9.73
CA GLY A 38 5.29 -29.94 -8.38
C GLY A 38 6.43 -29.59 -7.44
N GLN A 39 7.38 -28.74 -7.86
CA GLN A 39 8.44 -28.26 -6.97
C GLN A 39 7.86 -27.36 -5.88
N LYS A 40 8.26 -27.58 -4.65
CA LYS A 40 7.77 -26.86 -3.47
C LYS A 40 8.77 -25.81 -2.99
N TYR A 41 8.23 -24.67 -2.61
CA TYR A 41 8.97 -23.53 -2.07
C TYR A 41 8.40 -23.16 -0.71
N LEU A 42 9.25 -23.02 0.29
CA LEU A 42 8.87 -22.44 1.57
C LEU A 42 8.89 -20.91 1.43
N ASP A 43 7.75 -20.27 1.67
CA ASP A 43 7.59 -18.84 1.48
C ASP A 43 7.91 -18.05 2.76
N PHE A 44 9.03 -17.35 2.74
CA PHE A 44 9.42 -16.37 3.77
C PHE A 44 9.03 -14.92 3.41
N THR A 45 8.42 -14.71 2.24
CA THR A 45 8.07 -13.37 1.77
C THR A 45 6.64 -12.98 2.08
N SER A 46 5.75 -13.96 2.26
CA SER A 46 4.31 -13.77 2.50
C SER A 46 3.65 -12.82 1.48
N GLY A 47 4.14 -12.79 0.23
CA GLY A 47 3.69 -11.80 -0.75
C GLY A 47 3.90 -10.34 -0.29
N ILE A 48 5.03 -10.08 0.37
CA ILE A 48 5.37 -8.80 1.04
C ILE A 48 4.33 -8.47 2.13
N GLY A 49 4.06 -9.46 2.99
CA GLY A 49 3.18 -9.33 4.16
C GLY A 49 1.66 -9.45 3.88
N VAL A 50 1.26 -9.67 2.63
CA VAL A 50 -0.17 -9.80 2.27
C VAL A 50 -0.76 -11.13 2.71
N ASN A 51 -0.01 -12.23 2.55
CA ASN A 51 -0.45 -13.60 2.90
C ASN A 51 -0.17 -13.93 4.38
N SER A 52 -0.53 -13.06 5.30
CA SER A 52 -0.26 -13.25 6.74
C SER A 52 -0.98 -14.46 7.37
N LEU A 53 -2.04 -14.97 6.74
CA LEU A 53 -2.73 -16.21 7.12
C LEU A 53 -2.16 -17.46 6.44
N GLY A 54 -1.16 -17.30 5.55
CA GLY A 54 -0.68 -18.34 4.66
C GLY A 54 -1.54 -18.50 3.42
N TYR A 55 -1.11 -19.39 2.52
CA TYR A 55 -1.81 -19.70 1.28
C TYR A 55 -3.07 -20.50 1.56
N CYS A 56 -4.17 -20.12 0.93
CA CYS A 56 -5.43 -20.87 0.90
C CYS A 56 -6.01 -21.18 2.29
N ASP A 57 -5.92 -20.21 3.23
CA ASP A 57 -6.65 -20.33 4.50
C ASP A 57 -8.15 -20.52 4.24
N LEU A 58 -8.70 -21.62 4.77
CA LEU A 58 -10.07 -22.02 4.47
C LEU A 58 -11.10 -21.01 4.97
N THR A 59 -10.91 -20.46 6.16
CA THR A 59 -11.84 -19.48 6.76
C THR A 59 -11.91 -18.21 5.93
N TRP A 60 -10.74 -17.74 5.45
CA TRP A 60 -10.66 -16.59 4.56
C TRP A 60 -11.31 -16.89 3.19
N ALA A 61 -10.97 -18.03 2.58
CA ALA A 61 -11.47 -18.41 1.26
C ALA A 61 -13.01 -18.57 1.25
N GLU A 62 -13.57 -19.21 2.27
CA GLU A 62 -15.01 -19.37 2.45
C GLU A 62 -15.73 -18.03 2.64
N ALA A 63 -15.19 -17.15 3.50
CA ALA A 63 -15.77 -15.83 3.73
C ALA A 63 -15.79 -14.96 2.46
N VAL A 64 -14.71 -14.99 1.65
CA VAL A 64 -14.65 -14.29 0.36
C VAL A 64 -15.62 -14.88 -0.63
N SER A 65 -15.69 -16.21 -0.74
CA SER A 65 -16.62 -16.91 -1.62
C SER A 65 -18.08 -16.60 -1.27
N GLU A 66 -18.45 -16.69 0.00
CA GLU A 66 -19.79 -16.35 0.48
C GLU A 66 -20.17 -14.90 0.13
N GLN A 67 -19.28 -13.95 0.42
CA GLN A 67 -19.54 -12.55 0.13
C GLN A 67 -19.63 -12.26 -1.38
N ALA A 68 -18.81 -12.93 -2.21
CA ALA A 68 -18.86 -12.80 -3.66
C ALA A 68 -20.19 -13.26 -4.25
N HIS A 69 -20.80 -14.31 -3.71
CA HIS A 69 -22.14 -14.77 -4.10
C HIS A 69 -23.27 -13.87 -3.58
N LYS A 70 -23.03 -13.09 -2.55
CA LYS A 70 -24.03 -12.23 -1.93
C LYS A 70 -24.05 -10.81 -2.48
N LEU A 71 -22.89 -10.15 -2.54
CA LEU A 71 -22.74 -8.77 -3.02
C LEU A 71 -21.27 -8.42 -3.20
N GLN A 72 -20.80 -8.27 -4.43
CA GLN A 72 -19.40 -7.99 -4.73
C GLN A 72 -19.01 -6.53 -4.59
N HIS A 73 -19.86 -5.63 -5.14
CA HIS A 73 -19.53 -4.21 -5.24
C HIS A 73 -20.79 -3.33 -5.31
N THR A 74 -20.74 -2.16 -4.68
CA THR A 74 -21.85 -1.18 -4.71
C THR A 74 -21.38 0.26 -4.90
N SER A 75 -20.09 0.50 -5.09
CA SER A 75 -19.45 1.82 -4.94
C SER A 75 -19.62 2.44 -3.53
N ASN A 76 -19.05 3.63 -3.33
CA ASN A 76 -19.20 4.39 -2.08
C ASN A 76 -20.52 5.21 -2.01
N LEU A 77 -21.43 5.01 -2.96
CA LEU A 77 -22.75 5.66 -2.96
C LEU A 77 -23.75 4.97 -2.00
N TYR A 78 -23.45 3.74 -1.59
CA TYR A 78 -24.33 2.95 -0.74
C TYR A 78 -23.61 2.38 0.48
N TYR A 79 -24.37 2.17 1.55
CA TYR A 79 -23.84 1.58 2.78
C TYR A 79 -23.83 0.05 2.68
N THR A 80 -22.76 -0.58 3.20
CA THR A 80 -22.65 -2.03 3.28
C THR A 80 -22.26 -2.47 4.68
N ALA A 81 -22.82 -3.60 5.12
CA ALA A 81 -22.58 -4.11 6.47
C ALA A 81 -21.11 -4.51 6.74
N PRO A 82 -20.38 -5.18 5.82
CA PRO A 82 -18.98 -5.55 6.04
C PRO A 82 -18.07 -4.34 6.32
N CYS A 83 -18.24 -3.26 5.55
CA CYS A 83 -17.45 -2.03 5.71
C CYS A 83 -17.60 -1.43 7.11
N GLY A 84 -18.84 -1.22 7.57
CA GLY A 84 -19.12 -0.65 8.87
C GLY A 84 -18.68 -1.54 10.03
N LYS A 85 -18.83 -2.87 9.90
CA LYS A 85 -18.38 -3.85 10.91
C LYS A 85 -16.84 -3.82 11.07
N LEU A 86 -16.11 -3.82 9.96
CA LEU A 86 -14.65 -3.76 9.99
C LEU A 86 -14.17 -2.42 10.56
N ALA A 87 -14.75 -1.31 10.11
CA ALA A 87 -14.42 0.02 10.63
C ALA A 87 -14.59 0.09 12.16
N LYS A 88 -15.74 -0.38 12.69
CA LYS A 88 -15.97 -0.43 14.14
C LYS A 88 -14.91 -1.25 14.85
N LYS A 89 -14.59 -2.45 14.36
CA LYS A 89 -13.59 -3.34 14.98
C LYS A 89 -12.21 -2.69 15.03
N LEU A 90 -11.78 -2.07 13.95
CA LEU A 90 -10.48 -1.40 13.87
C LEU A 90 -10.43 -0.13 14.74
N CYS A 91 -11.43 0.74 14.68
CA CYS A 91 -11.50 1.93 15.52
C CYS A 91 -11.47 1.60 17.01
N THR A 92 -12.21 0.55 17.43
CA THR A 92 -12.20 0.11 18.82
C THR A 92 -10.82 -0.38 19.29
N ARG A 93 -10.05 -1.01 18.40
CA ARG A 93 -8.72 -1.53 18.74
C ARG A 93 -7.59 -0.48 18.67
N THR A 94 -7.71 0.47 17.78
CA THR A 94 -6.66 1.48 17.54
C THR A 94 -6.88 2.77 18.34
N GLY A 95 -8.08 2.99 18.89
CA GLY A 95 -8.47 4.26 19.50
C GLY A 95 -8.79 5.37 18.50
N LEU A 96 -8.65 5.11 17.20
CA LEU A 96 -9.01 6.06 16.14
C LEU A 96 -10.54 6.15 15.99
N ARG A 97 -11.03 7.30 15.56
CA ARG A 97 -12.48 7.55 15.50
C ARG A 97 -13.12 7.15 14.18
N LYS A 98 -12.39 7.22 13.08
CA LYS A 98 -12.87 6.94 11.72
C LYS A 98 -11.77 6.33 10.87
N LEU A 99 -12.17 5.63 9.82
CA LEU A 99 -11.30 4.98 8.86
C LEU A 99 -11.63 5.38 7.43
N PHE A 100 -10.61 5.40 6.60
CA PHE A 100 -10.71 5.42 5.15
C PHE A 100 -10.19 4.09 4.61
N PHE A 101 -10.92 3.48 3.69
CA PHE A 101 -10.52 2.25 3.02
C PHE A 101 -10.06 2.55 1.60
N GLY A 102 -8.79 2.24 1.30
CA GLY A 102 -8.23 2.21 -0.04
C GLY A 102 -7.99 0.77 -0.49
N LYS A 103 -7.71 0.56 -1.76
CA LYS A 103 -7.39 -0.77 -2.34
C LYS A 103 -5.91 -1.14 -2.18
N SER A 104 -5.07 -0.18 -1.85
CA SER A 104 -3.63 -0.36 -1.72
C SER A 104 -3.04 0.58 -0.66
N GLY A 105 -1.81 0.29 -0.20
CA GLY A 105 -1.07 1.20 0.66
C GLY A 105 -0.85 2.57 0.03
N ALA A 106 -0.59 2.62 -1.29
CA ALA A 106 -0.48 3.89 -2.02
C ALA A 106 -1.77 4.71 -1.95
N GLU A 107 -2.94 4.12 -2.16
CA GLU A 107 -4.23 4.83 -2.02
C GLU A 107 -4.50 5.26 -0.58
N ALA A 108 -4.13 4.45 0.41
CA ALA A 108 -4.25 4.82 1.82
C ALA A 108 -3.37 6.04 2.14
N ASN A 109 -2.13 6.06 1.65
CA ASN A 109 -1.21 7.18 1.80
C ASN A 109 -1.66 8.43 1.03
N GLU A 110 -2.22 8.30 -0.17
CA GLU A 110 -2.89 9.41 -0.87
C GLU A 110 -4.02 10.01 -0.01
N GLY A 111 -4.82 9.14 0.60
CA GLY A 111 -5.87 9.55 1.53
C GLY A 111 -5.33 10.29 2.75
N ALA A 112 -4.23 9.81 3.35
CA ALA A 112 -3.58 10.43 4.50
C ALA A 112 -3.01 11.82 4.16
N ILE A 113 -2.28 11.94 3.04
CA ILE A 113 -1.73 13.23 2.55
C ILE A 113 -2.87 14.24 2.33
N LYS A 114 -3.93 13.83 1.65
CA LYS A 114 -5.10 14.70 1.39
C LYS A 114 -5.81 15.09 2.68
N ALA A 115 -5.97 14.16 3.63
CA ALA A 115 -6.58 14.45 4.92
C ALA A 115 -5.75 15.44 5.74
N ALA A 116 -4.42 15.29 5.77
CA ALA A 116 -3.51 16.20 6.46
C ALA A 116 -3.58 17.62 5.88
N ARG A 117 -3.49 17.74 4.54
CA ARG A 117 -3.59 19.02 3.84
C ARG A 117 -4.97 19.69 4.03
N LYS A 118 -6.05 18.91 3.95
CA LYS A 118 -7.42 19.42 4.16
C LYS A 118 -7.64 19.88 5.59
N TYR A 119 -7.21 19.08 6.58
CA TYR A 119 -7.27 19.48 7.98
C TYR A 119 -6.50 20.78 8.24
N SER A 120 -5.28 20.86 7.70
CA SER A 120 -4.44 22.05 7.82
C SER A 120 -5.09 23.29 7.21
N PHE A 121 -5.64 23.15 6.00
CA PHE A 121 -6.34 24.24 5.34
C PHE A 121 -7.55 24.74 6.15
N ASP A 122 -8.36 23.83 6.68
CA ASP A 122 -9.59 24.18 7.42
C ASP A 122 -9.29 24.92 8.75
N HIS A 123 -8.14 24.61 9.38
CA HIS A 123 -7.79 25.17 10.69
C HIS A 123 -6.83 26.37 10.61
N TYR A 124 -6.00 26.45 9.58
CA TYR A 124 -4.91 27.43 9.49
C TYR A 124 -4.90 28.24 8.18
N GLY A 125 -5.78 27.91 7.22
CA GLY A 125 -5.82 28.57 5.91
C GLY A 125 -4.76 28.05 4.94
N LYS A 126 -4.46 28.83 3.90
CA LYS A 126 -3.51 28.50 2.83
C LYS A 126 -2.06 28.57 3.31
N GLY A 127 -1.18 27.77 2.70
CA GLY A 127 0.29 27.85 2.83
C GLY A 127 0.85 27.00 3.96
N ARG A 128 0.04 26.09 4.54
CA ARG A 128 0.50 25.08 5.48
C ARG A 128 0.16 23.68 4.91
N ASP A 129 0.96 23.22 3.95
CA ASP A 129 0.69 22.04 3.13
C ASP A 129 1.93 21.16 2.88
N VAL A 130 3.06 21.50 3.52
CA VAL A 130 4.30 20.71 3.45
C VAL A 130 4.17 19.45 4.29
N VAL A 131 4.55 18.32 3.70
CA VAL A 131 4.69 17.00 4.36
C VAL A 131 6.16 16.67 4.47
N ILE A 132 6.63 16.41 5.69
CA ILE A 132 7.98 15.91 5.93
C ILE A 132 7.94 14.38 5.91
N THR A 133 8.85 13.74 5.19
CA THR A 133 8.99 12.29 5.10
C THR A 133 10.42 11.85 5.32
N LEU A 134 10.71 10.54 5.35
CA LEU A 134 12.04 10.04 5.63
C LEU A 134 12.81 9.69 4.35
N VAL A 135 14.09 9.99 4.35
CA VAL A 135 15.06 9.40 3.41
C VAL A 135 14.99 7.86 3.55
N ASN A 136 15.05 7.15 2.45
CA ASN A 136 14.90 5.69 2.36
C ASN A 136 13.51 5.14 2.73
N SER A 137 12.49 5.98 2.92
CA SER A 137 11.11 5.54 3.09
C SER A 137 10.51 4.99 1.79
N PHE A 138 9.39 4.27 1.93
CA PHE A 138 8.58 3.85 0.79
C PHE A 138 7.09 4.06 1.09
N HIS A 139 6.43 4.90 0.29
CA HIS A 139 5.04 5.27 0.49
C HIS A 139 4.10 4.86 -0.64
N GLY A 140 4.64 4.39 -1.76
CA GLY A 140 3.85 3.92 -2.90
C GLY A 140 4.39 4.42 -4.24
N ARG A 141 3.64 4.14 -5.32
CA ARG A 141 4.06 4.43 -6.70
C ARG A 141 3.07 5.29 -7.49
N THR A 142 2.08 5.90 -6.85
CA THR A 142 1.33 7.02 -7.42
C THR A 142 2.20 8.28 -7.39
N ILE A 143 1.93 9.28 -8.20
CA ILE A 143 2.83 10.45 -8.29
C ILE A 143 3.04 11.12 -6.92
N ALA A 144 1.99 11.32 -6.11
CA ALA A 144 2.16 11.94 -4.79
C ALA A 144 2.88 11.00 -3.79
N THR A 145 2.54 9.72 -3.75
CA THR A 145 3.24 8.77 -2.86
C THR A 145 4.65 8.46 -3.33
N LEU A 146 4.91 8.54 -4.64
CA LEU A 146 6.25 8.43 -5.21
C LEU A 146 7.08 9.65 -4.83
N THR A 147 6.50 10.86 -4.89
CA THR A 147 7.15 12.07 -4.36
C THR A 147 7.46 11.93 -2.86
N ALA A 148 6.55 11.38 -2.06
CA ALA A 148 6.78 11.16 -0.63
C ALA A 148 7.86 10.10 -0.35
N THR A 149 8.11 9.17 -1.27
CA THR A 149 9.11 8.10 -1.13
C THR A 149 10.52 8.67 -1.21
N GLY A 150 11.28 8.56 -0.14
CA GLY A 150 12.62 9.14 0.00
C GLY A 150 13.74 8.30 -0.62
N GLN A 151 13.54 7.72 -1.79
CA GLN A 151 14.51 6.88 -2.49
C GLN A 151 14.70 7.37 -3.93
N GLU A 152 15.87 7.93 -4.23
CA GLU A 152 16.19 8.51 -5.55
C GLU A 152 16.00 7.53 -6.72
N VAL A 153 16.27 6.24 -6.52
CA VAL A 153 16.11 5.22 -7.54
C VAL A 153 14.69 5.16 -8.12
N PHE A 154 13.68 5.51 -7.32
CA PHE A 154 12.29 5.57 -7.76
C PHE A 154 11.90 6.92 -8.36
N HIS A 155 12.72 7.95 -8.21
CA HIS A 155 12.45 9.28 -8.77
C HIS A 155 12.94 9.43 -10.21
N ASN A 156 13.82 8.55 -10.69
CA ASN A 156 14.33 8.60 -12.05
C ASN A 156 13.18 8.51 -13.07
N TYR A 157 13.17 9.42 -14.07
CA TYR A 157 12.28 9.42 -15.24
C TYR A 157 10.81 9.80 -15.02
N PHE A 158 10.32 9.96 -13.77
CA PHE A 158 8.89 10.14 -13.48
C PHE A 158 8.48 11.56 -13.06
N GLY A 159 9.41 12.51 -13.11
CA GLY A 159 9.08 13.93 -12.86
C GLY A 159 8.22 14.57 -13.97
N PRO A 160 7.61 15.74 -13.71
CA PRO A 160 7.77 16.53 -12.50
C PRO A 160 6.99 15.95 -11.30
N PHE A 161 7.56 16.11 -10.11
CA PHE A 161 6.95 15.64 -8.87
C PHE A 161 6.08 16.72 -8.22
N ASN A 162 5.25 16.30 -7.24
CA ASN A 162 4.44 17.22 -6.48
C ASN A 162 5.29 18.10 -5.56
N GLU A 163 4.94 19.38 -5.47
CA GLU A 163 5.51 20.29 -4.49
C GLU A 163 5.02 19.99 -3.06
N GLY A 164 5.73 20.53 -2.05
CA GLY A 164 5.36 20.42 -0.65
C GLY A 164 5.76 19.10 0.00
N PHE A 165 6.86 18.49 -0.45
CA PHE A 165 7.50 17.37 0.24
C PHE A 165 8.96 17.71 0.56
N VAL A 166 9.37 17.43 1.78
CA VAL A 166 10.76 17.56 2.24
C VAL A 166 11.17 16.30 3.00
N TYR A 167 12.47 16.03 3.07
CA TYR A 167 12.97 14.76 3.60
C TYR A 167 13.90 15.00 4.78
N THR A 168 13.82 14.12 5.79
CA THR A 168 14.75 14.05 6.91
C THR A 168 15.26 12.62 7.09
N THR A 169 16.35 12.45 7.81
CA THR A 169 16.91 11.13 8.11
C THR A 169 16.23 10.53 9.35
N ALA A 170 15.98 9.23 9.34
CA ALA A 170 15.44 8.52 10.50
C ALA A 170 16.39 8.67 11.71
N GLY A 171 15.85 9.10 12.87
CA GLY A 171 16.64 9.35 14.09
C GLY A 171 17.26 10.73 14.20
N ASP A 172 17.27 11.53 13.15
CA ASP A 172 17.74 12.92 13.17
C ASP A 172 16.63 13.85 13.68
N ILE A 173 16.50 13.92 15.00
CA ILE A 173 15.49 14.76 15.66
C ILE A 173 15.80 16.25 15.53
N GLU A 174 17.06 16.64 15.56
CA GLU A 174 17.44 18.06 15.42
C GLU A 174 17.21 18.55 13.99
N GLY A 175 17.60 17.78 12.97
CA GLY A 175 17.27 18.10 11.58
C GLY A 175 15.78 18.14 11.32
N LEU A 176 15.00 17.26 11.95
CA LEU A 176 13.54 17.32 11.87
C LEU A 176 12.99 18.60 12.48
N ARG A 177 13.51 19.05 13.64
CA ARG A 177 13.09 20.31 14.29
C ARG A 177 13.37 21.53 13.44
N GLU A 178 14.48 21.55 12.73
CA GLU A 178 14.84 22.63 11.80
C GLU A 178 13.91 22.69 10.58
N LEU A 179 13.44 21.52 10.10
CA LEU A 179 12.52 21.42 8.97
C LEU A 179 11.07 21.76 9.31
N VAL A 180 10.65 21.56 10.57
CA VAL A 180 9.28 21.87 11.00
C VAL A 180 9.10 23.38 11.15
N ASP A 181 8.27 23.94 10.30
CA ASP A 181 7.95 25.36 10.29
C ASP A 181 6.44 25.62 10.17
N ARG A 182 6.07 26.87 9.96
CA ARG A 182 4.67 27.29 9.77
C ARG A 182 4.00 26.68 8.54
N HIS A 183 4.74 26.14 7.59
CA HIS A 183 4.23 25.52 6.38
C HIS A 183 4.03 24.02 6.52
N THR A 184 4.52 23.42 7.59
CA THR A 184 4.44 21.97 7.81
C THR A 184 3.05 21.56 8.27
N CYS A 185 2.37 20.68 7.51
CA CYS A 185 1.07 20.13 7.87
C CYS A 185 1.14 18.70 8.45
N ALA A 186 2.16 17.94 8.10
CA ALA A 186 2.30 16.56 8.58
C ALA A 186 3.75 16.07 8.55
N ILE A 187 4.02 15.07 9.38
CA ILE A 187 5.21 14.21 9.31
C ILE A 187 4.68 12.81 8.96
N MET A 188 5.27 12.17 7.95
CA MET A 188 4.87 10.88 7.44
C MET A 188 6.04 9.89 7.58
N LEU A 189 5.81 8.79 8.30
CA LEU A 189 6.82 7.78 8.65
C LEU A 189 6.52 6.43 7.99
#